data_e2eb741f225692c860c96e02131140a9
#
_entry.id   e2eb741f225692c860c96e02131140a9
#
_cell.length_a   1.000
_cell.length_b   1.000
_cell.length_c   1.000
_cell.angle_alpha   90.00
_cell.angle_beta   90.00
_cell.angle_gamma   90.00
#
_symmetry.space_group_name_H-M   'P 1'
#
loop_
_entity.id
_entity.type
_entity.pdbx_description
1 polymer ?
#
loop_
_entity_poly.entity_id
_entity_poly.type
_entity_poly.pdbx_seq_one_letter_code
_entity_poly.pdbx_strand_id
1 'polypeptide(L)'
;MSDVTIVGAGIIGLLVAREYIDLGASVTLIDKNLVGREASWAGGGMLFPINPEQQPEAVMRLFFESMTLFPKLIQQLYEVTEIDPQWLKSGLLISQSDDVQLLNTWCQQNGVITSHPPTELLSKLGCLPKEPLWLPEIYQVRNPRLLKALKYFLTLRNVTFMENCTLTGVKVKGQRIDNL
;
A
#
# COMPACT_ATOMS: atom_id res chain seq x y z
N MET A 1 -27.28 -2.92 -12.21
CA MET A 1 -26.81 -3.51 -10.94
C MET A 1 -25.42 -4.01 -11.21
N SER A 2 -24.43 -3.70 -10.38
CA SER A 2 -23.08 -4.23 -10.54
C SER A 2 -23.01 -5.67 -10.02
N ASP A 3 -22.07 -6.45 -10.56
CA ASP A 3 -21.83 -7.83 -10.10
C ASP A 3 -21.22 -7.84 -8.70
N VAL A 4 -20.38 -6.82 -8.41
CA VAL A 4 -19.69 -6.67 -7.13
C VAL A 4 -19.85 -5.26 -6.59
N THR A 5 -20.21 -5.15 -5.32
CA THR A 5 -20.19 -3.89 -4.58
C THR A 5 -19.15 -3.98 -3.47
N ILE A 6 -18.22 -3.02 -3.45
CA ILE A 6 -17.15 -2.93 -2.47
C ILE A 6 -17.42 -1.74 -1.55
N VAL A 7 -17.40 -1.97 -0.25
CA VAL A 7 -17.58 -0.92 0.76
C VAL A 7 -16.24 -0.52 1.34
N GLY A 8 -15.89 0.75 1.15
CA GLY A 8 -14.60 1.34 1.49
C GLY A 8 -13.70 1.49 0.26
N ALA A 9 -13.46 2.73 -0.16
CA ALA A 9 -12.61 3.09 -1.30
C ALA A 9 -11.21 3.59 -0.86
N GLY A 10 -10.64 2.99 0.17
CA GLY A 10 -9.22 3.07 0.49
C GLY A 10 -8.37 2.22 -0.44
N ILE A 11 -7.06 2.12 -0.19
CA ILE A 11 -6.12 1.38 -1.04
C ILE A 11 -6.57 -0.08 -1.25
N ILE A 12 -7.05 -0.75 -0.22
CA ILE A 12 -7.50 -2.15 -0.32
C ILE A 12 -8.72 -2.27 -1.25
N GLY A 13 -9.77 -1.43 -1.03
CA GLY A 13 -10.96 -1.47 -1.88
C GLY A 13 -10.67 -1.16 -3.35
N LEU A 14 -9.78 -0.20 -3.62
CA LEU A 14 -9.36 0.14 -4.97
C LEU A 14 -8.60 -1.00 -5.65
N LEU A 15 -7.70 -1.69 -4.94
CA LEU A 15 -6.98 -2.84 -5.48
C LEU A 15 -7.91 -4.04 -5.69
N VAL A 16 -8.83 -4.32 -4.76
CA VAL A 16 -9.85 -5.36 -4.92
C VAL A 16 -10.74 -5.07 -6.13
N ALA A 17 -11.16 -3.82 -6.33
CA ALA A 17 -11.93 -3.42 -7.51
C ALA A 17 -11.16 -3.70 -8.80
N ARG A 18 -9.85 -3.41 -8.83
CA ARG A 18 -8.99 -3.71 -9.97
C ARG A 18 -8.99 -5.20 -10.30
N GLU A 19 -8.81 -6.06 -9.32
CA GLU A 19 -8.81 -7.52 -9.54
C GLU A 19 -10.16 -8.02 -10.10
N TYR A 20 -11.28 -7.53 -9.57
CA TYR A 20 -12.60 -7.93 -10.09
C TYR A 20 -12.86 -7.45 -11.52
N ILE A 21 -12.38 -6.25 -11.90
CA ILE A 21 -12.52 -5.79 -13.29
C ILE A 21 -11.66 -6.65 -14.23
N ASP A 22 -10.46 -7.01 -13.82
CA ASP A 22 -9.59 -7.86 -14.63
C ASP A 22 -10.21 -9.27 -14.81
N LEU A 23 -11.13 -9.70 -13.91
CA LEU A 23 -11.96 -10.88 -14.04
C LEU A 23 -13.24 -10.65 -14.88
N GLY A 24 -13.49 -9.45 -15.38
CA GLY A 24 -14.64 -9.12 -16.22
C GLY A 24 -15.90 -8.69 -15.46
N ALA A 25 -15.82 -8.51 -14.14
CA ALA A 25 -16.98 -8.10 -13.34
C ALA A 25 -17.22 -6.58 -13.42
N SER A 26 -18.48 -6.18 -13.40
CA SER A 26 -18.88 -4.79 -13.16
C SER A 26 -18.80 -4.46 -11.68
N VAL A 27 -18.17 -3.34 -11.32
CA VAL A 27 -17.86 -3.00 -9.94
C VAL A 27 -18.44 -1.65 -9.53
N THR A 28 -19.03 -1.60 -8.35
CA THR A 28 -19.38 -0.35 -7.65
C THR A 28 -18.58 -0.25 -6.35
N LEU A 29 -17.94 0.89 -6.12
CA LEU A 29 -17.26 1.26 -4.89
C LEU A 29 -18.09 2.30 -4.12
N ILE A 30 -18.38 2.01 -2.85
CA ILE A 30 -19.11 2.91 -1.95
C ILE A 30 -18.14 3.38 -0.87
N ASP A 31 -18.08 4.69 -0.63
CA ASP A 31 -17.32 5.26 0.50
C ASP A 31 -18.13 6.35 1.20
N LYS A 32 -18.04 6.36 2.53
CA LYS A 32 -18.68 7.40 3.37
C LYS A 32 -18.13 8.80 3.12
N ASN A 33 -16.90 8.88 2.61
CA ASN A 33 -16.22 10.11 2.26
C ASN A 33 -15.75 10.10 0.79
N LEU A 34 -14.80 10.95 0.45
CA LEU A 34 -14.14 10.94 -0.85
C LEU A 34 -13.17 9.74 -0.95
N VAL A 35 -13.09 9.15 -2.14
CA VAL A 35 -12.19 8.03 -2.44
C VAL A 35 -10.77 8.30 -1.98
N GLY A 36 -10.23 7.40 -1.18
CA GLY A 36 -8.83 7.39 -0.76
C GLY A 36 -8.43 8.53 0.19
N ARG A 37 -9.37 9.22 0.86
CA ARG A 37 -9.06 10.39 1.70
C ARG A 37 -8.92 10.11 3.19
N GLU A 38 -9.02 8.86 3.59
CA GLU A 38 -8.88 8.42 5.00
C GLU A 38 -7.44 7.91 5.28
N ALA A 39 -7.30 6.84 6.05
CA ALA A 39 -6.02 6.26 6.48
C ALA A 39 -5.04 6.00 5.33
N SER A 40 -5.53 5.57 4.17
CA SER A 40 -4.68 5.29 2.99
C SER A 40 -3.99 6.55 2.47
N TRP A 41 -4.63 7.71 2.56
CA TRP A 41 -4.05 9.00 2.16
C TRP A 41 -3.02 9.51 3.15
N ALA A 42 -3.29 9.31 4.43
CA ALA A 42 -2.46 9.80 5.54
C ALA A 42 -1.20 8.96 5.79
N GLY A 43 -1.11 7.77 5.20
CA GLY A 43 0.04 6.88 5.35
C GLY A 43 1.35 7.50 4.85
N GLY A 44 2.46 7.16 5.50
CA GLY A 44 3.80 7.68 5.16
C GLY A 44 4.37 7.19 3.82
N GLY A 45 3.79 6.15 3.24
CA GLY A 45 4.22 5.60 1.94
C GLY A 45 5.47 4.73 1.98
N MET A 46 6.01 4.45 3.14
CA MET A 46 7.12 3.52 3.30
C MET A 46 6.64 2.08 3.02
N LEU A 47 7.34 1.40 2.14
CA LEU A 47 7.02 0.02 1.73
C LEU A 47 7.93 -0.95 2.49
N PHE A 48 7.83 -0.92 3.79
CA PHE A 48 8.52 -1.82 4.71
C PHE A 48 7.78 -1.85 6.06
N PRO A 49 7.55 -3.01 6.66
CA PRO A 49 6.89 -3.09 7.96
C PRO A 49 7.79 -2.52 9.07
N ILE A 50 7.17 -1.89 10.05
CA ILE A 50 7.86 -1.46 11.28
C ILE A 50 8.11 -2.71 12.13
N ASN A 51 9.34 -2.85 12.67
CA ASN A 51 9.78 -3.99 13.47
C ASN A 51 9.41 -5.33 12.81
N PRO A 52 9.95 -5.61 11.61
CA PRO A 52 9.57 -6.81 10.84
C PRO A 52 9.86 -8.11 11.58
N GLU A 53 10.87 -8.12 12.44
CA GLU A 53 11.27 -9.24 13.30
C GLU A 53 10.22 -9.60 14.37
N GLN A 54 9.29 -8.68 14.65
CA GLN A 54 8.20 -8.86 15.61
C GLN A 54 6.84 -9.11 14.94
N GLN A 55 6.79 -9.04 13.61
CA GLN A 55 5.53 -9.22 12.88
C GLN A 55 5.16 -10.70 12.74
N PRO A 56 3.86 -11.04 12.74
CA PRO A 56 3.41 -12.39 12.42
C PRO A 56 3.87 -12.82 11.03
N GLU A 57 4.22 -14.11 10.89
CA GLU A 57 4.67 -14.69 9.61
C GLU A 57 3.68 -14.43 8.46
N ALA A 58 2.38 -14.48 8.72
CA ALA A 58 1.35 -14.18 7.72
C ALA A 58 1.45 -12.74 7.17
N VAL A 59 1.80 -11.77 8.01
CA VAL A 59 2.00 -10.37 7.61
C VAL A 59 3.24 -10.25 6.74
N MET A 60 4.33 -10.92 7.15
CA MET A 60 5.57 -10.90 6.37
C MET A 60 5.43 -11.57 5.02
N ARG A 61 4.69 -12.68 4.93
CA ARG A 61 4.37 -13.31 3.65
C ARG A 61 3.64 -12.34 2.71
N LEU A 62 2.59 -11.67 3.20
CA LEU A 62 1.86 -10.66 2.42
C LEU A 62 2.76 -9.52 1.97
N PHE A 63 3.67 -9.07 2.83
CA PHE A 63 4.65 -8.05 2.48
C PHE A 63 5.53 -8.50 1.32
N PHE A 64 6.20 -9.64 1.40
CA PHE A 64 7.10 -10.13 0.36
C PHE A 64 6.35 -10.38 -0.96
N GLU A 65 5.16 -10.98 -0.91
CA GLU A 65 4.32 -11.17 -2.09
C GLU A 65 3.93 -9.83 -2.74
N SER A 66 3.53 -8.84 -1.94
CA SER A 66 3.15 -7.52 -2.46
C SER A 66 4.32 -6.81 -3.14
N MET A 67 5.54 -6.94 -2.61
CA MET A 67 6.74 -6.33 -3.19
C MET A 67 7.05 -6.88 -4.58
N THR A 68 6.70 -8.13 -4.87
CA THR A 68 6.86 -8.71 -6.22
C THR A 68 5.84 -8.15 -7.22
N LEU A 69 4.66 -7.75 -6.74
CA LEU A 69 3.58 -7.24 -7.58
C LEU A 69 3.66 -5.72 -7.84
N PHE A 70 4.29 -4.98 -6.93
CA PHE A 70 4.32 -3.52 -6.93
C PHE A 70 4.91 -2.92 -8.22
N PRO A 71 6.06 -3.40 -8.76
CA PRO A 71 6.64 -2.85 -9.98
C PRO A 71 5.68 -2.85 -11.16
N LYS A 72 5.01 -3.99 -11.38
CA LYS A 72 4.05 -4.16 -12.46
C LYS A 72 2.82 -3.27 -12.27
N LEU A 73 2.32 -3.15 -11.04
CA LEU A 73 1.22 -2.25 -10.72
C LEU A 73 1.56 -0.79 -11.04
N ILE A 74 2.72 -0.31 -10.57
CA ILE A 74 3.15 1.08 -10.79
C ILE A 74 3.32 1.37 -12.27
N GLN A 75 3.96 0.48 -13.01
CA GLN A 75 4.13 0.60 -14.45
C GLN A 75 2.78 0.70 -15.16
N GLN A 76 1.86 -0.22 -14.89
CA GLN A 76 0.52 -0.22 -15.48
C GLN A 76 -0.27 1.06 -15.18
N LEU A 77 -0.21 1.53 -13.94
CA LEU A 77 -0.89 2.77 -13.56
C LEU A 77 -0.31 3.97 -14.32
N TYR A 78 1.00 4.08 -14.42
CA TYR A 78 1.65 5.17 -15.13
C TYR A 78 1.34 5.15 -16.62
N GLU A 79 1.44 3.99 -17.28
CA GLU A 79 1.15 3.84 -18.71
C GLU A 79 -0.28 4.24 -19.09
N VAL A 80 -1.25 3.94 -18.21
CA VAL A 80 -2.68 4.21 -18.49
C VAL A 80 -3.12 5.59 -18.05
N THR A 81 -2.57 6.11 -16.96
CA THR A 81 -3.08 7.34 -16.34
C THR A 81 -2.15 8.55 -16.48
N GLU A 82 -0.90 8.34 -16.87
CA GLU A 82 0.19 9.33 -16.87
C GLU A 82 0.46 9.95 -15.48
N ILE A 83 -0.10 9.36 -14.43
CA ILE A 83 0.12 9.80 -13.06
C ILE A 83 1.22 8.93 -12.44
N ASP A 84 2.40 9.51 -12.22
CA ASP A 84 3.50 8.85 -11.54
C ASP A 84 3.22 8.77 -10.03
N PRO A 85 3.07 7.57 -9.43
CA PRO A 85 2.93 7.39 -7.99
C PRO A 85 4.18 7.72 -7.18
N GLN A 86 5.30 8.05 -7.84
CA GLN A 86 6.61 8.31 -7.23
C GLN A 86 7.10 7.11 -6.40
N TRP A 87 7.16 5.96 -7.06
CA TRP A 87 7.77 4.76 -6.48
C TRP A 87 9.28 4.87 -6.57
N LEU A 88 9.90 5.16 -5.44
CA LEU A 88 11.32 5.50 -5.35
C LEU A 88 12.05 4.54 -4.44
N LYS A 89 13.21 4.08 -4.87
CA LYS A 89 14.18 3.38 -4.03
C LYS A 89 14.89 4.42 -3.16
N SER A 90 14.36 4.64 -1.97
CA SER A 90 14.85 5.70 -1.07
C SER A 90 15.79 5.18 0.00
N GLY A 91 15.82 3.88 0.21
CA GLY A 91 16.41 3.27 1.39
C GLY A 91 15.63 3.62 2.67
N LEU A 92 16.03 3.00 3.76
CA LEU A 92 15.49 3.23 5.10
C LEU A 92 16.62 3.27 6.12
N LEU A 93 16.71 4.35 6.87
CA LEU A 93 17.59 4.46 8.03
C LEU A 93 16.79 4.14 9.30
N ILE A 94 17.21 3.09 9.99
CA ILE A 94 16.72 2.77 11.32
C ILE A 94 17.71 3.38 12.31
N SER A 95 17.28 4.44 12.97
CA SER A 95 18.11 5.21 13.88
C SER A 95 18.03 4.71 15.33
N GLN A 96 16.98 3.98 15.64
CA GLN A 96 16.73 3.42 16.97
C GLN A 96 15.92 2.12 16.82
N SER A 97 16.41 1.06 17.42
CA SER A 97 15.71 -0.23 17.54
C SER A 97 15.89 -0.73 18.97
N ASP A 98 14.90 -1.42 19.50
CA ASP A 98 14.95 -2.05 20.81
C ASP A 98 16.00 -3.17 20.83
N ASP A 99 16.18 -3.88 19.69
CA ASP A 99 17.20 -4.89 19.50
C ASP A 99 17.71 -4.88 18.03
N VAL A 100 18.80 -4.14 17.80
CA VAL A 100 19.44 -4.03 16.48
C VAL A 100 20.00 -5.38 16.01
N GLN A 101 20.47 -6.23 16.93
CA GLN A 101 21.03 -7.54 16.57
C GLN A 101 19.94 -8.49 16.09
N LEU A 102 18.78 -8.49 16.76
CA LEU A 102 17.62 -9.28 16.35
C LEU A 102 17.14 -8.85 14.96
N LEU A 103 16.98 -7.54 14.75
CA LEU A 103 16.59 -6.99 13.46
C LEU A 103 17.60 -7.35 12.35
N ASN A 104 18.90 -7.21 12.61
CA ASN A 104 19.92 -7.55 11.62
C ASN A 104 19.95 -9.05 11.29
N THR A 105 19.77 -9.89 12.30
CA THR A 105 19.63 -11.35 12.11
C THR A 105 18.41 -11.67 11.26
N TRP A 106 17.28 -11.06 11.57
CA TRP A 106 16.05 -11.22 10.78
C TRP A 106 16.26 -10.78 9.31
N CYS A 107 16.91 -9.62 9.08
CA CYS A 107 17.22 -9.16 7.74
C CYS A 107 18.05 -10.18 6.95
N GLN A 108 19.11 -10.73 7.56
CA GLN A 108 19.95 -11.75 6.94
C GLN A 108 19.17 -13.03 6.57
N GLN A 109 18.32 -13.49 7.48
CA GLN A 109 17.50 -14.69 7.26
C GLN A 109 16.47 -14.51 6.16
N ASN A 110 15.98 -13.29 5.94
CA ASN A 110 14.95 -12.97 4.95
C ASN A 110 15.50 -12.32 3.67
N GLY A 111 16.82 -12.29 3.49
CA GLY A 111 17.45 -11.74 2.29
C GLY A 111 17.31 -10.21 2.15
N VAL A 112 17.04 -9.51 3.25
CA VAL A 112 16.99 -8.05 3.28
C VAL A 112 18.40 -7.52 3.46
N ILE A 113 18.86 -6.72 2.47
CA ILE A 113 20.22 -6.17 2.46
C ILE A 113 20.35 -5.09 3.52
N THR A 114 21.36 -5.24 4.37
CA THR A 114 21.75 -4.23 5.35
C THR A 114 23.17 -3.74 5.07
N SER A 115 23.45 -2.49 5.39
CA SER A 115 24.78 -1.91 5.26
C SER A 115 24.99 -0.76 6.24
N HIS A 116 26.17 -0.19 6.25
CA HIS A 116 26.43 1.05 6.98
C HIS A 116 25.76 2.22 6.26
N PRO A 117 25.13 3.16 6.98
CA PRO A 117 24.54 4.35 6.37
C PRO A 117 25.57 5.20 5.63
N PRO A 118 25.20 5.81 4.50
CA PRO A 118 26.08 6.75 3.80
C PRO A 118 26.48 7.92 4.71
N THR A 119 27.75 8.30 4.69
CA THR A 119 28.30 9.40 5.50
C THR A 119 27.55 10.72 5.24
N GLU A 120 27.19 10.97 3.98
CA GLU A 120 26.41 12.16 3.62
C GLU A 120 25.03 12.19 4.29
N LEU A 121 24.38 11.02 4.45
CA LEU A 121 23.10 10.93 5.16
C LEU A 121 23.30 11.23 6.64
N LEU A 122 24.30 10.63 7.26
CA LEU A 122 24.60 10.83 8.68
C LEU A 122 24.96 12.30 8.98
N SER A 123 25.67 12.98 8.08
CA SER A 123 26.03 14.38 8.26
C SER A 123 24.84 15.35 8.28
N LYS A 124 23.69 14.94 7.75
CA LYS A 124 22.45 15.72 7.73
C LYS A 124 21.58 15.51 8.97
N LEU A 125 21.95 14.55 9.83
CA LEU A 125 21.20 14.28 11.07
C LEU A 125 21.67 15.23 12.17
N GLY A 126 20.72 15.75 12.95
CA GLY A 126 21.00 16.64 14.08
C GLY A 126 21.69 15.91 15.26
N CYS A 127 21.56 14.58 15.33
CA CYS A 127 22.30 13.71 16.25
C CYS A 127 22.61 12.40 15.55
N LEU A 128 23.76 11.83 15.88
CA LEU A 128 24.16 10.54 15.33
C LEU A 128 23.50 9.41 16.15
N PRO A 129 22.84 8.46 15.48
CA PRO A 129 22.35 7.23 16.13
C PRO A 129 23.54 6.41 16.69
N LYS A 130 23.31 5.70 17.79
CA LYS A 130 24.35 4.84 18.39
C LYS A 130 24.71 3.67 17.48
N GLU A 131 23.70 2.98 16.98
CA GLU A 131 23.83 1.79 16.14
C GLU A 131 22.86 1.90 14.94
N PRO A 132 23.19 2.78 13.95
CA PRO A 132 22.31 2.97 12.81
C PRO A 132 22.37 1.78 11.86
N LEU A 133 21.20 1.30 11.42
CA LEU A 133 21.11 0.28 10.39
C LEU A 133 20.55 0.92 9.11
N TRP A 134 21.21 0.69 7.98
CA TRP A 134 20.78 1.17 6.68
C TRP A 134 20.28 0.02 5.81
N LEU A 135 19.07 0.15 5.28
CA LEU A 135 18.46 -0.79 4.36
C LEU A 135 18.33 -0.11 3.00
N PRO A 136 19.32 -0.29 2.10
CA PRO A 136 19.42 0.47 0.83
C PRO A 136 18.32 0.12 -0.17
N GLU A 137 17.74 -1.09 -0.08
CA GLU A 137 16.79 -1.62 -1.06
C GLU A 137 15.33 -1.33 -0.71
N ILE A 138 15.05 -0.48 0.27
CA ILE A 138 13.68 -0.14 0.66
C ILE A 138 13.12 0.94 -0.26
N TYR A 139 11.87 0.74 -0.64
CA TYR A 139 11.11 1.62 -1.51
C TYR A 139 10.07 2.42 -0.73
N GLN A 140 9.69 3.53 -1.31
CA GLN A 140 8.56 4.34 -0.87
C GLN A 140 7.67 4.70 -2.06
N VAL A 141 6.44 5.07 -1.76
CA VAL A 141 5.46 5.56 -2.73
C VAL A 141 4.74 6.78 -2.16
N ARG A 142 4.34 7.71 -3.01
CA ARG A 142 3.52 8.83 -2.56
C ARG A 142 2.05 8.45 -2.57
N ASN A 143 1.51 8.09 -1.42
CA ASN A 143 0.15 7.58 -1.27
C ASN A 143 -0.93 8.42 -1.97
N PRO A 144 -0.99 9.76 -1.83
CA PRO A 144 -1.99 10.56 -2.53
C PRO A 144 -1.94 10.43 -4.05
N ARG A 145 -0.73 10.24 -4.62
CA ARG A 145 -0.57 10.06 -6.06
C ARG A 145 -0.95 8.65 -6.51
N LEU A 146 -0.58 7.64 -5.73
CA LEU A 146 -1.00 6.25 -5.97
C LEU A 146 -2.52 6.11 -5.95
N LEU A 147 -3.18 6.67 -4.95
CA LEU A 147 -4.64 6.65 -4.83
C LEU A 147 -5.32 7.40 -5.98
N LYS A 148 -4.76 8.54 -6.39
CA LYS A 148 -5.24 9.29 -7.55
C LYS A 148 -5.11 8.48 -8.84
N ALA A 149 -3.96 7.83 -9.06
CA ALA A 149 -3.73 6.98 -10.21
C ALA A 149 -4.70 5.79 -10.24
N LEU A 150 -4.88 5.10 -9.11
CA LEU A 150 -5.83 3.99 -8.99
C LEU A 150 -7.28 4.43 -9.26
N LYS A 151 -7.73 5.53 -8.64
CA LYS A 151 -9.08 6.06 -8.88
C LYS A 151 -9.28 6.34 -10.37
N TYR A 152 -8.31 7.02 -11.00
CA TYR A 152 -8.41 7.37 -12.42
C TYR A 152 -8.38 6.13 -13.32
N PHE A 153 -7.48 5.18 -13.06
CA PHE A 153 -7.42 3.90 -13.74
C PHE A 153 -8.77 3.15 -13.71
N LEU A 154 -9.38 3.09 -12.54
CA LEU A 154 -10.66 2.43 -12.33
C LEU A 154 -11.82 3.17 -13.02
N THR A 155 -11.76 4.51 -13.04
CA THR A 155 -12.75 5.34 -13.78
C THR A 155 -12.72 5.04 -15.27
N LEU A 156 -11.52 4.93 -15.86
CA LEU A 156 -11.35 4.56 -17.28
C LEU A 156 -11.85 3.13 -17.59
N ARG A 157 -11.96 2.28 -16.59
CA ARG A 157 -12.48 0.92 -16.68
C ARG A 157 -13.97 0.81 -16.26
N ASN A 158 -14.70 1.94 -16.22
CA ASN A 158 -16.14 2.03 -15.94
C ASN A 158 -16.54 1.55 -14.52
N VAL A 159 -15.64 1.64 -13.55
CA VAL A 159 -16.04 1.45 -12.14
C VAL A 159 -16.91 2.61 -11.69
N THR A 160 -18.02 2.30 -11.06
CA THR A 160 -18.91 3.28 -10.45
C THR A 160 -18.43 3.64 -9.05
N PHE A 161 -18.25 4.94 -8.76
CA PHE A 161 -17.92 5.44 -7.44
C PHE A 161 -19.12 6.16 -6.81
N MET A 162 -19.51 5.72 -5.62
CA MET A 162 -20.52 6.36 -4.77
C MET A 162 -19.80 6.99 -3.57
N GLU A 163 -19.35 8.22 -3.74
CA GLU A 163 -18.68 9.00 -2.70
C GLU A 163 -19.71 9.70 -1.79
N ASN A 164 -19.31 10.03 -0.55
CA ASN A 164 -20.21 10.60 0.48
C ASN A 164 -21.46 9.75 0.72
N CYS A 165 -21.34 8.45 0.58
CA CYS A 165 -22.43 7.50 0.69
C CYS A 165 -22.12 6.49 1.82
N THR A 166 -22.88 6.57 2.90
CA THR A 166 -22.74 5.67 4.04
C THR A 166 -23.68 4.48 3.89
N LEU A 167 -23.11 3.27 3.90
CA LEU A 167 -23.90 2.06 3.98
C LEU A 167 -24.47 1.95 5.41
N THR A 168 -25.80 1.96 5.52
CA THR A 168 -26.50 1.88 6.82
C THR A 168 -27.00 0.48 7.14
N GLY A 169 -27.10 -0.40 6.15
CA GLY A 169 -27.52 -1.77 6.35
C GLY A 169 -27.52 -2.56 5.06
N VAL A 170 -27.66 -3.87 5.20
CA VAL A 170 -27.72 -4.82 4.09
C VAL A 170 -28.94 -5.71 4.30
N LYS A 171 -29.81 -5.80 3.28
CA LYS A 171 -30.90 -6.75 3.29
C LYS A 171 -30.48 -8.03 2.58
N VAL A 172 -30.57 -9.14 3.27
CA VAL A 172 -30.23 -10.47 2.74
C VAL A 172 -31.48 -11.30 2.56
N LYS A 173 -31.63 -11.90 1.39
CA LYS A 173 -32.69 -12.85 1.08
C LYS A 173 -32.09 -14.19 0.70
N GLY A 174 -32.18 -15.18 1.59
CA GLY A 174 -31.46 -16.44 1.44
C GLY A 174 -29.94 -16.22 1.54
N GLN A 175 -29.19 -16.57 0.50
CA GLN A 175 -27.72 -16.37 0.41
C GLN A 175 -27.34 -15.19 -0.48
N ARG A 176 -28.28 -14.33 -0.86
CA ARG A 176 -28.02 -13.19 -1.76
C ARG A 176 -28.35 -11.88 -1.07
N ILE A 177 -27.57 -10.86 -1.39
CA ILE A 177 -27.88 -9.48 -1.03
C ILE A 177 -29.01 -9.01 -1.95
N ASP A 178 -30.12 -8.59 -1.38
CA ASP A 178 -31.31 -8.14 -2.09
C ASP A 178 -31.30 -6.62 -2.26
N ASN A 179 -30.75 -5.91 -1.28
CA ASN A 179 -30.61 -4.45 -1.31
C ASN A 179 -29.49 -4.00 -0.36
N LEU A 180 -28.87 -2.86 -0.71
CA LEU A 180 -27.84 -2.15 0.06
C LEU A 180 -28.42 -0.84 0.60
#